data_5c2bd16905f663beae959b1d2015999a
#
_entry.id   5c2bd16905f663beae959b1d2015999a
#
_cell.length_a   1.000
_cell.length_b   1.000
_cell.length_c   1.000
_cell.angle_alpha   90.00
_cell.angle_beta   90.00
_cell.angle_gamma   90.00
#
_symmetry.space_group_name_H-M   'P 1'
#
loop_
_entity.id
_entity.type
_entity.pdbx_description
1 polymer ?
#
loop_
_entity_poly.entity_id
_entity_poly.type
_entity_poly.pdbx_seq_one_letter_code
_entity_poly.pdbx_strand_id
1 'polypeptide(L)'
;VAAKAMLDAVMAEGFDAIGADYVVDETLGRVGVLERAGLVEATGMTKSGLRGSAAGWLMPLLKRQGARVPSDGNVRDALVESFDWQLQDALRLYAPRSLTLPSGQTASVDYVDPRAPLVSARAQAFYGLATHPSIASGRVPVTVELLSPGMKPAATTQDLPRFWDNGYRDMA
;
A
#
# COMPACT_ATOMS: atom_id res chain seq x y z
N VAL A 1 -21.18 -13.89 18.42
CA VAL A 1 -22.33 -13.81 17.51
C VAL A 1 -22.05 -12.83 16.39
N ALA A 2 -21.72 -11.57 16.72
CA ALA A 2 -21.41 -10.56 15.71
C ALA A 2 -20.15 -10.90 14.91
N ALA A 3 -19.11 -11.43 15.57
CA ALA A 3 -17.86 -11.82 14.91
C ALA A 3 -18.09 -12.92 13.87
N LYS A 4 -18.86 -13.93 14.23
CA LYS A 4 -19.18 -15.01 13.29
C LYS A 4 -20.00 -14.50 12.11
N ALA A 5 -20.97 -13.61 12.34
CA ALA A 5 -21.77 -13.04 11.27
C ALA A 5 -20.91 -12.24 10.28
N MET A 6 -19.96 -11.44 10.78
CA MET A 6 -19.02 -10.71 9.92
C MET A 6 -18.11 -11.65 9.14
N LEU A 7 -17.59 -12.69 9.78
CA LEU A 7 -16.76 -13.67 9.09
C LEU A 7 -17.55 -14.39 8.00
N ASP A 8 -18.76 -14.82 8.30
CA ASP A 8 -19.63 -15.49 7.32
C ASP A 8 -19.92 -14.56 6.12
N ALA A 9 -20.15 -13.28 6.36
CA ALA A 9 -20.31 -12.28 5.30
C ALA A 9 -19.05 -12.14 4.43
N VAL A 10 -17.88 -12.10 5.04
CA VAL A 10 -16.61 -12.08 4.30
C VAL A 10 -16.44 -13.34 3.46
N MET A 11 -16.74 -14.49 4.02
CA MET A 11 -16.65 -15.77 3.29
C MET A 11 -17.60 -15.83 2.10
N ALA A 12 -18.80 -15.28 2.25
CA ALA A 12 -19.84 -15.31 1.20
C ALA A 12 -19.66 -14.22 0.14
N GLU A 13 -19.34 -12.99 0.59
CA GLU A 13 -19.39 -11.79 -0.25
C GLU A 13 -18.02 -11.18 -0.52
N GLY A 14 -17.00 -11.56 0.23
CA GLY A 14 -15.65 -11.00 0.15
C GLY A 14 -15.38 -9.92 1.20
N PHE A 15 -14.17 -9.37 1.18
CA PHE A 15 -13.71 -8.39 2.17
C PHE A 15 -14.51 -7.08 2.16
N ASP A 16 -15.17 -6.78 1.06
CA ASP A 16 -16.01 -5.60 0.95
C ASP A 16 -17.18 -5.61 1.94
N ALA A 17 -17.60 -6.80 2.39
CA ALA A 17 -18.63 -6.94 3.41
C ALA A 17 -18.30 -6.22 4.72
N ILE A 18 -17.01 -6.00 5.02
CA ILE A 18 -16.54 -5.25 6.18
C ILE A 18 -15.70 -4.02 5.77
N GLY A 19 -15.80 -3.61 4.50
CA GLY A 19 -15.08 -2.44 4.00
C GLY A 19 -13.56 -2.63 3.93
N ALA A 20 -13.07 -3.86 3.89
CA ALA A 20 -11.63 -4.16 3.96
C ALA A 20 -11.00 -4.52 2.61
N ASP A 21 -11.72 -4.39 1.52
CA ASP A 21 -11.23 -4.80 0.21
C ASP A 21 -9.96 -4.06 -0.20
N TYR A 22 -9.96 -2.74 -0.05
CA TYR A 22 -8.81 -1.91 -0.38
C TYR A 22 -7.57 -2.26 0.45
N VAL A 23 -7.73 -2.44 1.75
CA VAL A 23 -6.61 -2.74 2.66
C VAL A 23 -5.98 -4.10 2.37
N VAL A 24 -6.78 -5.07 1.95
CA VAL A 24 -6.28 -6.37 1.51
C VAL A 24 -5.53 -6.24 0.19
N ASP A 25 -6.08 -5.51 -0.78
CA ASP A 25 -5.42 -5.25 -2.07
C ASP A 25 -4.10 -4.51 -1.89
N GLU A 26 -4.07 -3.49 -1.02
CA GLU A 26 -2.86 -2.75 -0.70
C GLU A 26 -1.78 -3.66 -0.11
N THR A 27 -2.15 -4.50 0.84
CA THR A 27 -1.20 -5.41 1.48
C THR A 27 -0.65 -6.43 0.49
N LEU A 28 -1.51 -7.00 -0.35
CA LEU A 28 -1.07 -7.90 -1.42
C LEU A 28 -0.15 -7.19 -2.42
N GLY A 29 -0.45 -5.93 -2.74
CA GLY A 29 0.41 -5.11 -3.60
C GLY A 29 1.79 -4.88 -3.00
N ARG A 30 1.88 -4.62 -1.70
CA ARG A 30 3.16 -4.49 -1.00
C ARG A 30 3.98 -5.77 -1.06
N VAL A 31 3.35 -6.90 -0.82
CA VAL A 31 4.00 -8.22 -0.96
C VAL A 31 4.46 -8.41 -2.40
N GLY A 32 3.61 -8.10 -3.36
CA GLY A 32 3.91 -8.21 -4.79
C GLY A 32 5.12 -7.38 -5.22
N VAL A 33 5.29 -6.18 -4.67
CA VAL A 33 6.49 -5.36 -4.91
C VAL A 33 7.75 -6.07 -4.45
N LEU A 34 7.73 -6.66 -3.25
CA LEU A 34 8.88 -7.38 -2.71
C LEU A 34 9.23 -8.62 -3.54
N GLU A 35 8.21 -9.37 -3.98
CA GLU A 35 8.39 -10.53 -4.85
C GLU A 35 9.01 -10.14 -6.19
N ARG A 36 8.47 -9.09 -6.82
CA ARG A 36 8.96 -8.59 -8.12
C ARG A 36 10.39 -8.04 -8.01
N ALA A 37 10.74 -7.44 -6.88
CA ALA A 37 12.08 -6.93 -6.63
C ALA A 37 13.09 -8.02 -6.26
N GLY A 38 12.64 -9.25 -6.05
CA GLY A 38 13.50 -10.36 -5.64
C GLY A 38 13.98 -10.27 -4.19
N LEU A 39 13.27 -9.53 -3.35
CA LEU A 39 13.62 -9.36 -1.93
C LEU A 39 13.00 -10.43 -1.04
N VAL A 40 11.96 -11.08 -1.51
CA VAL A 40 11.36 -12.25 -0.87
C VAL A 40 11.03 -13.27 -1.96
N GLU A 41 10.92 -14.53 -1.56
CA GLU A 41 10.46 -15.58 -2.46
C GLU A 41 8.96 -15.44 -2.74
N ALA A 42 8.51 -15.99 -3.87
CA ALA A 42 7.10 -15.98 -4.23
C ALA A 42 6.27 -16.66 -3.13
N THR A 43 5.30 -15.93 -2.59
CA THR A 43 4.48 -16.42 -1.49
C THR A 43 3.28 -17.25 -1.96
N GLY A 44 2.89 -17.11 -3.22
CA GLY A 44 1.64 -17.70 -3.73
C GLY A 44 0.38 -17.09 -3.13
N MET A 45 0.52 -15.98 -2.42
CA MET A 45 -0.58 -15.35 -1.70
C MET A 45 -1.59 -14.73 -2.68
N THR A 46 -2.86 -15.02 -2.46
CA THR A 46 -3.95 -14.48 -3.26
C THR A 46 -5.05 -13.95 -2.35
N LYS A 47 -5.86 -13.04 -2.88
CA LYS A 47 -7.02 -12.52 -2.16
C LYS A 47 -8.00 -13.64 -1.78
N SER A 48 -8.24 -14.55 -2.71
CA SER A 48 -9.08 -15.73 -2.47
C SER A 48 -8.53 -16.62 -1.35
N GLY A 49 -7.22 -16.84 -1.34
CA GLY A 49 -6.54 -17.60 -0.28
C GLY A 49 -6.65 -16.93 1.08
N LEU A 50 -6.49 -15.61 1.14
CA LEU A 50 -6.65 -14.84 2.38
C LEU A 50 -8.08 -14.89 2.89
N ARG A 51 -9.06 -14.84 2.01
CA ARG A 51 -10.46 -15.01 2.38
C ARG A 51 -10.71 -16.42 2.94
N GLY A 52 -10.20 -17.45 2.28
CA GLY A 52 -10.32 -18.83 2.74
C GLY A 52 -9.68 -19.08 4.09
N SER A 53 -8.63 -18.36 4.45
CA SER A 53 -7.94 -18.48 5.74
C SER A 53 -8.39 -17.45 6.79
N ALA A 54 -9.41 -16.66 6.51
CA ALA A 54 -9.85 -15.56 7.37
C ALA A 54 -10.25 -16.01 8.79
N ALA A 55 -10.69 -17.22 8.96
CA ALA A 55 -10.97 -17.78 10.30
C ALA A 55 -9.71 -17.78 11.18
N GLY A 56 -8.53 -17.92 10.59
CA GLY A 56 -7.27 -17.93 11.34
C GLY A 56 -6.75 -16.53 11.66
N TRP A 57 -6.78 -15.61 10.70
CA TRP A 57 -6.14 -14.29 10.90
C TRP A 57 -7.14 -13.17 11.21
N LEU A 58 -8.36 -13.24 10.69
CA LEU A 58 -9.35 -12.16 10.86
C LEU A 58 -10.26 -12.39 12.08
N MET A 59 -10.65 -13.62 12.34
CA MET A 59 -11.59 -13.93 13.43
C MET A 59 -11.13 -13.44 14.82
N PRO A 60 -9.86 -13.60 15.21
CA PRO A 60 -9.41 -13.07 16.49
C PRO A 60 -9.63 -11.55 16.61
N LEU A 61 -9.41 -10.80 15.53
CA LEU A 61 -9.69 -9.37 15.51
C LEU A 61 -11.19 -9.10 15.67
N LEU A 62 -12.03 -9.79 14.92
CA LEU A 62 -13.47 -9.60 14.98
C LEU A 62 -14.02 -9.90 16.39
N LYS A 63 -13.49 -10.91 17.05
CA LYS A 63 -13.86 -11.21 18.43
C LYS A 63 -13.50 -10.10 19.41
N ARG A 64 -12.33 -9.49 19.24
CA ARG A 64 -11.91 -8.38 20.11
C ARG A 64 -12.75 -7.12 19.91
N GLN A 65 -13.24 -6.91 18.69
CA GLN A 65 -14.00 -5.70 18.33
C GLN A 65 -15.48 -5.80 18.68
N GLY A 66 -16.00 -6.99 18.88
CA GLY A 66 -17.41 -7.21 19.14
C GLY A 66 -18.27 -6.92 17.92
N ALA A 67 -19.29 -6.08 18.07
CA ALA A 67 -20.21 -5.75 16.99
C ALA A 67 -19.69 -4.67 16.03
N ARG A 68 -18.53 -4.08 16.30
CA ARG A 68 -17.96 -3.01 15.48
C ARG A 68 -17.28 -3.57 14.24
N VAL A 69 -17.45 -2.87 13.13
CA VAL A 69 -16.65 -3.14 11.94
C VAL A 69 -15.21 -2.70 12.21
N PRO A 70 -14.22 -3.55 11.95
CA PRO A 70 -12.83 -3.20 12.21
C PRO A 70 -12.35 -2.06 11.31
N SER A 71 -11.43 -1.24 11.82
CA SER A 71 -10.79 -0.20 11.02
C SER A 71 -9.80 -0.82 10.03
N ASP A 72 -9.47 -0.06 8.99
CA ASP A 72 -8.46 -0.47 8.00
C ASP A 72 -7.12 -0.79 8.67
N GLY A 73 -6.70 0.03 9.63
CA GLY A 73 -5.47 -0.20 10.37
C GLY A 73 -5.48 -1.51 11.14
N ASN A 74 -6.58 -1.82 11.80
CA ASN A 74 -6.70 -3.07 12.56
C ASN A 74 -6.73 -4.29 11.65
N VAL A 75 -7.39 -4.22 10.50
CA VAL A 75 -7.38 -5.30 9.50
C VAL A 75 -5.97 -5.49 8.94
N ARG A 76 -5.30 -4.40 8.61
CA ARG A 76 -3.91 -4.45 8.11
C ARG A 76 -2.99 -5.11 9.12
N ASP A 77 -3.06 -4.69 10.37
CA ASP A 77 -2.22 -5.25 11.42
C ASP A 77 -2.49 -6.74 11.63
N ALA A 78 -3.75 -7.15 11.68
CA ALA A 78 -4.12 -8.56 11.81
C ALA A 78 -3.60 -9.40 10.65
N LEU A 79 -3.70 -8.88 9.44
CA LEU A 79 -3.21 -9.57 8.24
C LEU A 79 -1.69 -9.68 8.24
N VAL A 80 -0.98 -8.58 8.47
CA VAL A 80 0.48 -8.56 8.48
C VAL A 80 1.04 -9.42 9.61
N GLU A 81 0.45 -9.37 10.78
CA GLU A 81 0.86 -10.21 11.93
C GLU A 81 0.68 -11.70 11.66
N SER A 82 -0.16 -12.08 10.71
CA SER A 82 -0.34 -13.49 10.31
C SER A 82 0.80 -14.02 9.44
N PHE A 83 1.62 -13.14 8.89
CA PHE A 83 2.77 -13.50 8.05
C PHE A 83 3.95 -13.95 8.93
N ASP A 84 4.91 -14.67 8.33
CA ASP A 84 6.16 -14.94 9.03
C ASP A 84 6.94 -13.65 9.31
N TRP A 85 7.85 -13.69 10.28
CA TRP A 85 8.56 -12.49 10.70
C TRP A 85 9.49 -11.94 9.61
N GLN A 86 10.01 -12.79 8.72
CA GLN A 86 10.85 -12.35 7.61
C GLN A 86 10.04 -11.46 6.65
N LEU A 87 8.83 -11.88 6.31
CA LEU A 87 7.96 -11.07 5.44
C LEU A 87 7.50 -9.80 6.14
N GLN A 88 7.14 -9.87 7.42
CA GLN A 88 6.79 -8.67 8.20
C GLN A 88 7.92 -7.65 8.17
N ASP A 89 9.14 -8.10 8.41
CA ASP A 89 10.31 -7.23 8.46
C ASP A 89 10.64 -6.65 7.09
N ALA A 90 10.55 -7.45 6.03
CA ALA A 90 10.75 -7.00 4.66
C ALA A 90 9.72 -5.93 4.24
N LEU A 91 8.45 -6.10 4.63
CA LEU A 91 7.42 -5.11 4.37
C LEU A 91 7.74 -3.78 5.05
N ARG A 92 8.17 -3.82 6.30
CA ARG A 92 8.52 -2.63 7.07
C ARG A 92 9.72 -1.90 6.47
N LEU A 93 10.76 -2.62 6.08
CA LEU A 93 12.02 -2.05 5.59
C LEU A 93 11.95 -1.61 4.13
N TYR A 94 11.31 -2.40 3.27
CA TYR A 94 11.45 -2.27 1.82
C TYR A 94 10.18 -1.86 1.09
N ALA A 95 9.03 -1.98 1.72
CA ALA A 95 7.75 -1.54 1.16
C ALA A 95 6.99 -0.67 2.18
N PRO A 96 7.57 0.47 2.58
CA PRO A 96 6.95 1.33 3.61
C PRO A 96 5.64 1.90 3.10
N ARG A 97 4.72 2.18 4.02
CA ARG A 97 3.41 2.76 3.67
C ARG A 97 3.48 4.24 3.32
N SER A 98 4.56 4.91 3.69
CA SER A 98 4.76 6.33 3.40
C SER A 98 6.24 6.64 3.19
N LEU A 99 6.50 7.71 2.47
CA LEU A 99 7.82 8.27 2.27
C LEU A 99 7.86 9.68 2.84
N THR A 100 9.01 10.07 3.40
CA THR A 100 9.25 11.46 3.82
C THR A 100 9.83 12.24 2.63
N LEU A 101 9.20 13.36 2.30
CA LEU A 101 9.60 14.21 1.19
C LEU A 101 10.50 15.35 1.67
N PRO A 102 11.24 16.04 0.77
CA PRO A 102 12.11 17.14 1.16
C PRO A 102 11.41 18.26 1.92
N SER A 103 10.12 18.45 1.69
CA SER A 103 9.31 19.43 2.43
C SER A 103 9.12 19.09 3.91
N GLY A 104 9.51 17.88 4.34
CA GLY A 104 9.22 17.35 5.67
C GLY A 104 7.86 16.65 5.76
N GLN A 105 7.03 16.76 4.74
CA GLN A 105 5.77 16.05 4.68
C GLN A 105 5.97 14.57 4.40
N THR A 106 5.06 13.74 4.92
CA THR A 106 4.98 12.33 4.52
C THR A 106 3.93 12.17 3.43
N ALA A 107 4.22 11.35 2.46
CA ALA A 107 3.27 10.98 1.40
C ALA A 107 3.04 9.48 1.45
N SER A 108 1.77 9.07 1.39
CA SER A 108 1.40 7.67 1.35
C SER A 108 1.82 7.05 0.03
N VAL A 109 2.24 5.79 0.09
CA VAL A 109 2.53 5.00 -1.12
C VAL A 109 1.31 4.11 -1.39
N ASP A 110 0.77 4.22 -2.59
CA ASP A 110 -0.30 3.35 -3.05
C ASP A 110 0.30 2.13 -3.74
N TYR A 111 0.04 0.94 -3.19
CA TYR A 111 0.58 -0.33 -3.67
C TYR A 111 -0.44 -1.19 -4.42
N VAL A 112 -1.61 -0.69 -4.76
CA VAL A 112 -2.65 -1.49 -5.43
C VAL A 112 -2.12 -2.11 -6.72
N ASP A 113 -1.31 -1.37 -7.49
CA ASP A 113 -0.55 -1.96 -8.60
C ASP A 113 0.91 -2.19 -8.16
N PRO A 114 1.33 -3.44 -7.91
CA PRO A 114 2.70 -3.73 -7.48
C PRO A 114 3.76 -3.42 -8.53
N ARG A 115 3.36 -3.21 -9.80
CA ARG A 115 4.28 -2.84 -10.88
C ARG A 115 4.59 -1.35 -10.88
N ALA A 116 3.72 -0.53 -10.28
CA ALA A 116 3.83 0.92 -10.30
C ALA A 116 3.33 1.52 -8.98
N PRO A 117 4.06 1.30 -7.85
CA PRO A 117 3.71 1.97 -6.61
C PRO A 117 3.64 3.48 -6.81
N LEU A 118 2.59 4.12 -6.31
CA LEU A 118 2.26 5.50 -6.61
C LEU A 118 2.40 6.40 -5.38
N VAL A 119 3.06 7.53 -5.53
CA VAL A 119 3.12 8.59 -4.52
C VAL A 119 2.57 9.87 -5.12
N SER A 120 1.57 10.46 -4.47
CA SER A 120 0.92 11.68 -4.93
C SER A 120 1.18 12.84 -3.96
N ALA A 121 1.65 13.96 -4.46
CA ALA A 121 1.77 15.20 -3.70
C ALA A 121 1.88 16.39 -4.65
N ARG A 122 1.76 17.60 -4.09
CA ARG A 122 2.00 18.82 -4.86
C ARG A 122 3.47 18.88 -5.30
N ALA A 123 3.72 19.48 -6.46
CA ALA A 123 5.07 19.60 -7.01
C ALA A 123 6.07 20.19 -6.01
N GLN A 124 5.64 21.17 -5.22
CA GLN A 124 6.48 21.81 -4.23
C GLN A 124 7.03 20.86 -3.17
N ALA A 125 6.29 19.80 -2.85
CA ALA A 125 6.73 18.80 -1.87
C ALA A 125 7.96 18.01 -2.33
N PHE A 126 8.20 17.95 -3.65
CA PHE A 126 9.34 17.25 -4.24
C PHE A 126 10.53 18.14 -4.58
N TYR A 127 10.42 19.44 -4.38
CA TYR A 127 11.54 20.35 -4.65
C TYR A 127 12.75 19.98 -3.80
N GLY A 128 13.91 19.94 -4.42
CA GLY A 128 15.16 19.54 -3.76
C GLY A 128 15.54 18.08 -3.92
N LEU A 129 14.66 17.24 -4.50
CA LEU A 129 15.02 15.86 -4.83
C LEU A 129 15.90 15.84 -6.08
N ALA A 130 17.18 15.49 -5.87
CA ALA A 130 18.14 15.33 -6.98
C ALA A 130 18.01 13.97 -7.66
N THR A 131 17.47 12.98 -6.97
CA THR A 131 17.27 11.63 -7.47
C THR A 131 15.80 11.26 -7.38
N HIS A 132 15.35 10.38 -8.29
CA HIS A 132 13.97 9.90 -8.26
C HIS A 132 13.73 9.03 -7.01
N PRO A 133 12.62 9.22 -6.29
CA PRO A 133 12.33 8.41 -5.11
C PRO A 133 12.09 6.95 -5.49
N SER A 134 12.58 6.05 -4.66
CA SER A 134 12.47 4.60 -4.87
C SER A 134 12.18 3.90 -3.55
N ILE A 135 11.71 2.66 -3.67
CA ILE A 135 11.48 1.74 -2.56
C ILE A 135 12.21 0.43 -2.86
N ALA A 136 12.03 -0.58 -2.02
CA ALA A 136 12.60 -1.91 -2.22
C ALA A 136 14.12 -1.87 -2.39
N SER A 137 14.79 -1.13 -1.49
CA SER A 137 16.26 -0.96 -1.52
C SER A 137 16.78 -0.35 -2.83
N GLY A 138 16.04 0.61 -3.38
CA GLY A 138 16.39 1.29 -4.63
C GLY A 138 16.03 0.51 -5.89
N ARG A 139 15.45 -0.67 -5.77
CA ARG A 139 15.16 -1.54 -6.92
C ARG A 139 13.88 -1.15 -7.66
N VAL A 140 12.97 -0.45 -7.01
CA VAL A 140 11.67 -0.09 -7.58
C VAL A 140 11.48 1.42 -7.51
N PRO A 141 11.54 2.13 -8.65
CA PRO A 141 11.18 3.53 -8.67
C PRO A 141 9.67 3.67 -8.43
N VAL A 142 9.27 4.64 -7.61
CA VAL A 142 7.85 4.94 -7.46
C VAL A 142 7.37 5.75 -8.66
N THR A 143 6.09 5.61 -9.01
CA THR A 143 5.45 6.55 -9.91
C THR A 143 5.06 7.77 -9.09
N VAL A 144 5.56 8.95 -9.47
CA VAL A 144 5.24 10.20 -8.81
C VAL A 144 4.09 10.86 -9.56
N GLU A 145 2.99 11.09 -8.87
CA GLU A 145 1.86 11.87 -9.38
C GLU A 145 1.93 13.26 -8.77
N LEU A 146 2.13 14.25 -9.62
CA LEU A 146 2.21 15.65 -9.21
C LEU A 146 0.81 16.25 -9.24
N LEU A 147 0.41 16.81 -8.11
CA LEU A 147 -0.89 17.42 -7.95
C LEU A 147 -0.81 18.94 -8.18
N SER A 148 -1.86 19.48 -8.81
CA SER A 148 -2.05 20.92 -8.94
C SER A 148 -2.35 21.55 -7.57
N PRO A 149 -2.32 22.89 -7.45
CA PRO A 149 -2.75 23.56 -6.20
C PRO A 149 -4.15 23.16 -5.74
N GLY A 150 -5.04 22.78 -6.65
CA GLY A 150 -6.37 22.26 -6.35
C GLY A 150 -6.42 20.79 -6.00
N MET A 151 -5.28 20.13 -5.81
CA MET A 151 -5.14 18.70 -5.47
C MET A 151 -5.67 17.76 -6.57
N LYS A 152 -5.61 18.18 -7.82
CA LYS A 152 -5.97 17.34 -8.97
C LYS A 152 -4.70 16.82 -9.65
N PRO A 153 -4.72 15.59 -10.18
CA PRO A 153 -3.58 15.07 -10.95
C PRO A 153 -3.25 16.00 -12.13
N ALA A 154 -2.00 16.43 -12.19
CA ALA A 154 -1.51 17.31 -13.26
C ALA A 154 -0.47 16.62 -14.14
N ALA A 155 0.38 15.76 -13.57
CA ALA A 155 1.40 15.03 -14.30
C ALA A 155 1.83 13.80 -13.52
N THR A 156 2.34 12.78 -14.23
CA THR A 156 2.97 11.61 -13.61
C THR A 156 4.34 11.40 -14.21
N THR A 157 5.30 10.92 -13.39
CA THR A 157 6.64 10.63 -13.87
C THR A 157 7.29 9.49 -13.07
N GLN A 158 8.17 8.74 -13.73
CA GLN A 158 9.09 7.80 -13.09
C GLN A 158 10.54 8.31 -13.14
N ASP A 159 10.75 9.53 -13.61
CA ASP A 159 12.05 10.18 -13.69
C ASP A 159 11.88 11.65 -13.34
N LEU A 160 11.89 11.96 -12.07
CA LEU A 160 11.65 13.30 -11.56
C LEU A 160 12.70 14.31 -12.02
N PRO A 161 14.02 14.01 -12.01
CA PRO A 161 15.02 14.95 -12.53
C PRO A 161 14.76 15.36 -13.98
N ARG A 162 14.44 14.41 -14.84
CA ARG A 162 14.10 14.68 -16.22
C ARG A 162 12.81 15.49 -16.36
N PHE A 163 11.84 15.22 -15.50
CA PHE A 163 10.59 15.98 -15.47
C PHE A 163 10.85 17.46 -15.14
N TRP A 164 11.73 17.75 -14.17
CA TRP A 164 12.08 19.13 -13.84
C TRP A 164 12.68 19.88 -15.04
N ASP A 165 13.48 19.19 -15.83
CA ASP A 165 14.14 19.80 -16.99
C ASP A 165 13.16 20.05 -18.15
N ASN A 166 12.19 19.15 -18.40
CA ASN A 166 11.40 19.15 -19.62
C ASN A 166 9.90 19.31 -19.42
N GLY A 167 9.33 18.74 -18.34
CA GLY A 167 7.90 18.62 -18.14
C GLY A 167 7.27 19.65 -17.22
N TYR A 168 8.05 20.21 -16.30
CA TYR A 168 7.53 21.11 -15.27
C TYR A 168 6.97 22.40 -15.87
N ARG A 169 7.57 22.90 -16.92
CA ARG A 169 7.14 24.13 -17.61
C ARG A 169 5.73 24.01 -18.15
N ASP A 170 5.38 22.82 -18.65
CA ASP A 170 4.07 22.57 -19.24
C ASP A 170 2.98 22.45 -18.14
N MET A 171 3.39 22.07 -16.92
CA MET A 171 2.50 21.96 -15.79
C MET A 171 2.25 23.31 -15.09
N ALA A 172 3.25 24.16 -15.05
CA ALA A 172 3.18 25.49 -14.45
C ALA A 172 2.40 26.43 -15.35
#